data_1a240765e30e755410fb94f4e72eac32
#
_entry.id   1a240765e30e755410fb94f4e72eac32
#
_cell.length_a   1.000
_cell.length_b   1.000
_cell.length_c   1.000
_cell.angle_alpha   90.00
_cell.angle_beta   90.00
_cell.angle_gamma   90.00
#
_symmetry.space_group_name_H-M   'P 1'
#
loop_
_entity.id
_entity.type
_entity.pdbx_description
1 polymer ?
#
loop_
_entity_poly.entity_id
_entity_poly.type
_entity_poly.pdbx_seq_one_letter_code
_entity_poly.pdbx_strand_id
1 'polypeptide(L)'
;PVGPLGAAPGSGGAGLPRPFRGAEPAWPYPGPLTYANHRPVEALYAYGLAFRRQEAVALARRALAFLKEHYFTPGEEGLFFDPVGNRFMARGRDKPLFDQQPIEAKCALLAHLRFGERVLAEVAFLWFHGRNRLRAPLVDAFGPMDGLTPHGPNQNRGAEALLAYLLAWQALVQGVFPQVDEGVALGRVFALGGRP
;
A
#
# COMPACT_ATOMS: atom_id res chain seq x y z
N PRO A 1 -25.43 46.37 -5.49
CA PRO A 1 -25.71 45.64 -4.28
C PRO A 1 -25.40 44.15 -4.53
N VAL A 2 -24.32 43.72 -3.96
CA VAL A 2 -23.88 42.29 -4.04
C VAL A 2 -24.67 41.54 -2.98
N GLY A 3 -25.48 40.55 -3.39
CA GLY A 3 -26.25 39.69 -2.50
C GLY A 3 -25.32 38.81 -1.64
N PRO A 4 -25.79 38.32 -0.48
CA PRO A 4 -24.96 37.54 0.40
C PRO A 4 -24.53 36.22 -0.26
N LEU A 5 -23.23 35.93 -0.19
CA LEU A 5 -22.64 34.65 -0.55
C LEU A 5 -23.39 33.52 0.18
N GLY A 6 -23.94 32.61 -0.59
CA GLY A 6 -24.67 31.46 -0.10
C GLY A 6 -23.83 30.64 0.85
N ALA A 7 -24.46 30.17 1.92
CA ALA A 7 -23.87 29.29 2.94
C ALA A 7 -23.17 28.11 2.29
N ALA A 8 -21.99 27.78 2.77
CA ALA A 8 -21.27 26.58 2.40
C ALA A 8 -22.20 25.35 2.58
N PRO A 9 -22.19 24.38 1.66
CA PRO A 9 -23.01 23.18 1.80
C PRO A 9 -22.63 22.50 3.13
N GLY A 10 -23.67 22.24 3.92
CA GLY A 10 -23.57 21.67 5.26
C GLY A 10 -22.67 20.44 5.27
N SER A 11 -22.02 20.23 6.40
CA SER A 11 -21.19 19.08 6.76
C SER A 11 -22.00 17.77 6.74
N GLY A 12 -22.47 17.40 5.56
CA GLY A 12 -22.96 16.06 5.29
C GLY A 12 -21.77 15.13 5.51
N GLY A 13 -21.86 14.28 6.52
CA GLY A 13 -20.79 13.37 6.90
C GLY A 13 -20.29 12.62 5.66
N ALA A 14 -19.10 13.00 5.19
CA ALA A 14 -18.45 12.31 4.11
C ALA A 14 -18.16 10.89 4.61
N GLY A 15 -19.01 9.93 4.22
CA GLY A 15 -18.83 8.53 4.57
C GLY A 15 -17.46 8.03 4.11
N LEU A 16 -17.05 6.85 4.61
CA LEU A 16 -15.80 6.21 4.21
C LEU A 16 -15.67 6.16 2.67
N PRO A 17 -14.44 6.32 2.14
CA PRO A 17 -14.15 6.17 0.72
C PRO A 17 -14.71 4.85 0.15
N ARG A 18 -15.12 4.86 -1.12
CA ARG A 18 -15.76 3.71 -1.80
C ARG A 18 -15.09 2.36 -1.54
N PRO A 19 -13.74 2.24 -1.61
CA PRO A 19 -13.06 0.95 -1.39
C PRO A 19 -13.28 0.31 -0.01
N PHE A 20 -13.83 1.06 0.95
CA PHE A 20 -14.05 0.57 2.31
C PHE A 20 -15.51 0.63 2.76
N ARG A 21 -16.44 0.97 1.86
CA ARG A 21 -17.86 0.89 2.17
C ARG A 21 -18.29 -0.58 2.31
N GLY A 22 -18.95 -0.91 3.41
CA GLY A 22 -19.35 -2.29 3.72
C GLY A 22 -18.20 -3.17 4.25
N ALA A 23 -17.06 -2.58 4.63
CA ALA A 23 -15.99 -3.31 5.29
C ALA A 23 -16.46 -3.91 6.63
N GLU A 24 -16.22 -5.21 6.81
CA GLU A 24 -16.48 -5.93 8.05
C GLU A 24 -15.19 -6.07 8.88
N PRO A 25 -15.28 -6.26 10.22
CA PRO A 25 -14.09 -6.42 11.04
C PRO A 25 -13.14 -7.53 10.59
N ALA A 26 -13.70 -8.68 10.20
CA ALA A 26 -12.92 -9.87 9.81
C ALA A 26 -12.45 -9.84 8.34
N TRP A 27 -13.03 -8.98 7.51
CA TRP A 27 -12.63 -8.79 6.12
C TRP A 27 -12.82 -7.31 5.75
N PRO A 28 -11.80 -6.47 5.95
CA PRO A 28 -11.94 -5.02 5.85
C PRO A 28 -11.96 -4.49 4.39
N TYR A 29 -12.16 -5.37 3.41
CA TYR A 29 -12.24 -5.04 1.99
C TYR A 29 -13.63 -5.34 1.44
N PRO A 30 -14.17 -4.52 0.51
CA PRO A 30 -15.49 -4.74 -0.07
C PRO A 30 -15.52 -5.85 -1.13
N GLY A 31 -14.36 -6.39 -1.51
CA GLY A 31 -14.20 -7.43 -2.53
C GLY A 31 -12.96 -8.28 -2.28
N PRO A 32 -12.54 -9.08 -3.27
CA PRO A 32 -11.33 -9.88 -3.15
C PRO A 32 -10.08 -9.00 -3.05
N LEU A 33 -9.02 -9.54 -2.43
CA LEU A 33 -7.69 -8.97 -2.57
C LEU A 33 -7.19 -9.24 -3.99
N THR A 34 -6.84 -8.18 -4.68
CA THR A 34 -6.33 -8.24 -6.05
C THR A 34 -4.82 -7.98 -6.04
N TYR A 35 -4.37 -6.84 -6.51
CA TYR A 35 -3.00 -6.37 -6.36
C TYR A 35 -2.97 -4.91 -5.89
N ALA A 36 -1.81 -4.48 -5.42
CA ALA A 36 -1.61 -3.16 -4.79
C ALA A 36 -2.55 -2.90 -3.60
N ASN A 37 -2.94 -3.96 -2.86
CA ASN A 37 -3.95 -3.88 -1.79
C ASN A 37 -3.53 -2.98 -0.62
N HIS A 38 -2.24 -2.74 -0.43
CA HIS A 38 -1.72 -1.79 0.56
C HIS A 38 -1.98 -0.32 0.19
N ARG A 39 -2.17 0.02 -1.12
CA ARG A 39 -2.39 1.42 -1.55
C ARG A 39 -3.68 2.04 -1.03
N PRO A 40 -4.86 1.36 -1.09
CA PRO A 40 -6.08 1.88 -0.48
C PRO A 40 -5.93 2.13 1.02
N VAL A 41 -5.19 1.26 1.73
CA VAL A 41 -4.95 1.39 3.17
C VAL A 41 -4.12 2.62 3.47
N GLU A 42 -3.03 2.82 2.74
CA GLU A 42 -2.18 4.01 2.84
C GLU A 42 -2.98 5.30 2.57
N ALA A 43 -3.76 5.30 1.49
CA ALA A 43 -4.61 6.44 1.13
C ALA A 43 -5.68 6.74 2.18
N LEU A 44 -6.32 5.71 2.73
CA LEU A 44 -7.32 5.86 3.78
C LEU A 44 -6.72 6.43 5.07
N TYR A 45 -5.52 5.97 5.43
CA TYR A 45 -4.79 6.49 6.58
C TYR A 45 -4.45 7.96 6.41
N ALA A 46 -3.86 8.32 5.25
CA ALA A 46 -3.56 9.72 4.92
C ALA A 46 -4.81 10.62 4.94
N TYR A 47 -5.92 10.13 4.36
CA TYR A 47 -7.21 10.81 4.42
C TYR A 47 -7.68 11.01 5.85
N GLY A 48 -7.61 9.97 6.68
CA GLY A 48 -8.03 10.02 8.08
C GLY A 48 -7.25 11.05 8.88
N LEU A 49 -5.95 11.15 8.67
CA LEU A 49 -5.10 12.16 9.30
C LEU A 49 -5.42 13.58 8.78
N ALA A 50 -5.42 13.77 7.45
CA ALA A 50 -5.62 15.07 6.83
C ALA A 50 -6.98 15.71 7.18
N PHE A 51 -8.02 14.89 7.27
CA PHE A 51 -9.39 15.35 7.55
C PHE A 51 -9.87 15.06 8.98
N ARG A 52 -8.96 14.64 9.87
CA ARG A 52 -9.24 14.30 11.29
C ARG A 52 -10.39 13.29 11.44
N ARG A 53 -10.45 12.29 10.55
CA ARG A 53 -11.46 11.23 10.54
C ARG A 53 -10.94 10.00 11.28
N GLN A 54 -11.22 9.90 12.56
CA GLN A 54 -10.72 8.81 13.41
C GLN A 54 -11.23 7.42 12.97
N GLU A 55 -12.45 7.34 12.46
CA GLU A 55 -12.99 6.10 11.91
C GLU A 55 -12.20 5.61 10.69
N ALA A 56 -11.71 6.52 9.84
CA ALA A 56 -10.88 6.17 8.69
C ALA A 56 -9.49 5.70 9.14
N VAL A 57 -8.89 6.35 10.13
CA VAL A 57 -7.62 5.92 10.73
C VAL A 57 -7.75 4.54 11.36
N ALA A 58 -8.81 4.30 12.14
CA ALA A 58 -9.06 3.02 12.78
C ALA A 58 -9.29 1.89 11.76
N LEU A 59 -10.05 2.17 10.69
CA LEU A 59 -10.27 1.20 9.62
C LEU A 59 -8.97 0.90 8.86
N ALA A 60 -8.16 1.92 8.54
CA ALA A 60 -6.87 1.75 7.89
C ALA A 60 -5.92 0.86 8.73
N ARG A 61 -5.87 1.05 10.04
CA ARG A 61 -5.08 0.21 10.96
C ARG A 61 -5.56 -1.25 10.95
N ARG A 62 -6.88 -1.47 11.00
CA ARG A 62 -7.43 -2.85 10.90
C ARG A 62 -7.13 -3.50 9.56
N ALA A 63 -7.27 -2.74 8.46
CA ALA A 63 -6.96 -3.25 7.14
C ALA A 63 -5.47 -3.56 6.97
N LEU A 64 -4.56 -2.75 7.54
CA LEU A 64 -3.14 -3.07 7.53
C LEU A 64 -2.82 -4.32 8.35
N ALA A 65 -3.40 -4.47 9.55
CA ALA A 65 -3.24 -5.66 10.37
C ALA A 65 -3.69 -6.92 9.62
N PHE A 66 -4.84 -6.86 8.96
CA PHE A 66 -5.34 -7.93 8.11
C PHE A 66 -4.36 -8.28 6.97
N LEU A 67 -3.83 -7.29 6.26
CA LEU A 67 -2.82 -7.54 5.22
C LEU A 67 -1.54 -8.14 5.80
N LYS A 68 -1.12 -7.70 6.97
CA LYS A 68 0.05 -8.26 7.64
C LYS A 68 -0.10 -9.78 7.88
N GLU A 69 -1.24 -10.22 8.36
CA GLU A 69 -1.53 -11.66 8.58
C GLU A 69 -1.50 -12.47 7.28
N HIS A 70 -1.88 -11.86 6.15
CA HIS A 70 -1.99 -12.56 4.86
C HIS A 70 -0.76 -12.42 3.96
N TYR A 71 0.09 -11.41 4.20
CA TYR A 71 1.21 -11.07 3.31
C TYR A 71 2.59 -11.32 3.93
N PHE A 72 2.65 -11.65 5.21
CA PHE A 72 3.91 -12.00 5.87
C PHE A 72 3.82 -13.39 6.47
N THR A 73 4.71 -14.27 6.02
CA THR A 73 4.73 -15.68 6.40
C THR A 73 5.96 -15.97 7.26
N PRO A 74 5.83 -16.70 8.37
CA PRO A 74 6.98 -17.19 9.12
C PRO A 74 7.82 -18.16 8.28
N GLY A 75 9.14 -18.00 8.35
CA GLY A 75 10.12 -18.88 7.73
C GLY A 75 11.29 -19.16 8.69
N GLU A 76 12.26 -19.92 8.25
CA GLU A 76 13.42 -20.30 9.08
C GLU A 76 14.24 -19.10 9.53
N GLU A 77 14.37 -18.08 8.68
CA GLU A 77 15.12 -16.84 8.95
C GLU A 77 14.21 -15.69 9.45
N GLY A 78 13.04 -16.01 9.99
CA GLY A 78 12.03 -15.05 10.40
C GLY A 78 10.98 -14.79 9.31
N LEU A 79 10.24 -13.69 9.40
CA LEU A 79 9.19 -13.36 8.44
C LEU A 79 9.76 -13.13 7.03
N PHE A 80 9.03 -13.59 6.01
CA PHE A 80 9.24 -13.18 4.63
C PHE A 80 7.95 -12.64 4.04
N PHE A 81 8.09 -11.74 3.07
CA PHE A 81 6.96 -11.18 2.34
C PHE A 81 6.44 -12.18 1.31
N ASP A 82 5.14 -12.41 1.34
CA ASP A 82 4.46 -13.45 0.57
C ASP A 82 3.11 -12.91 0.04
N PRO A 83 3.14 -12.06 -0.98
CA PRO A 83 1.94 -11.41 -1.49
C PRO A 83 0.96 -12.38 -2.13
N VAL A 84 -0.27 -11.92 -2.32
CA VAL A 84 -1.30 -12.64 -3.07
C VAL A 84 -0.87 -12.73 -4.53
N GLY A 85 -0.97 -13.95 -5.09
CA GLY A 85 -0.70 -14.20 -6.49
C GLY A 85 -1.83 -13.72 -7.43
N ASN A 86 -1.61 -13.85 -8.72
CA ASN A 86 -2.44 -13.27 -9.79
C ASN A 86 -3.89 -13.81 -9.87
N ARG A 87 -4.21 -14.92 -9.18
CA ARG A 87 -5.59 -15.47 -9.15
C ARG A 87 -6.51 -14.78 -8.14
N PHE A 88 -6.00 -13.78 -7.44
CA PHE A 88 -6.67 -13.01 -6.41
C PHE A 88 -7.23 -13.86 -5.24
N MET A 89 -7.31 -13.27 -4.07
CA MET A 89 -7.80 -13.96 -2.88
C MET A 89 -9.21 -13.46 -2.54
N ALA A 90 -10.19 -14.33 -2.71
CA ALA A 90 -11.55 -14.07 -2.26
C ALA A 90 -11.73 -14.48 -0.79
N ARG A 91 -12.70 -13.85 -0.12
CA ARG A 91 -13.08 -14.22 1.26
C ARG A 91 -13.43 -15.72 1.36
N GLY A 92 -12.83 -16.40 2.32
CA GLY A 92 -13.05 -17.84 2.55
C GLY A 92 -12.42 -18.75 1.50
N ARG A 93 -11.51 -18.23 0.68
CA ARG A 93 -10.71 -18.99 -0.25
C ARG A 93 -9.24 -18.96 0.11
N ASP A 94 -8.52 -20.01 -0.28
CA ASP A 94 -7.08 -20.08 -0.10
C ASP A 94 -6.38 -18.96 -0.86
N LYS A 95 -5.28 -18.48 -0.27
CA LYS A 95 -4.42 -17.48 -0.90
C LYS A 95 -3.68 -18.09 -2.08
N PRO A 96 -3.81 -17.53 -3.31
CA PRO A 96 -2.93 -17.89 -4.43
C PRO A 96 -1.49 -17.48 -4.11
N LEU A 97 -0.56 -18.42 -4.28
CA LEU A 97 0.82 -18.27 -3.81
C LEU A 97 1.78 -17.75 -4.87
N PHE A 98 1.41 -17.81 -6.16
CA PHE A 98 2.32 -17.52 -7.26
C PHE A 98 1.73 -16.56 -8.28
N ASP A 99 2.59 -16.19 -9.20
CA ASP A 99 2.51 -15.02 -10.06
C ASP A 99 2.44 -13.74 -9.22
N GLN A 100 3.32 -13.70 -8.17
CA GLN A 100 3.49 -12.55 -7.31
C GLN A 100 4.14 -11.40 -8.08
N GLN A 101 3.67 -10.18 -7.85
CA GLN A 101 4.06 -9.00 -8.62
C GLN A 101 4.95 -8.05 -7.81
N PRO A 102 5.96 -7.40 -8.44
CA PRO A 102 6.83 -6.41 -7.79
C PRO A 102 6.08 -5.24 -7.15
N ILE A 103 4.94 -4.85 -7.73
CA ILE A 103 4.11 -3.77 -7.21
C ILE A 103 3.58 -4.07 -5.80
N GLU A 104 3.35 -5.34 -5.46
CA GLU A 104 2.92 -5.74 -4.11
C GLU A 104 3.98 -5.40 -3.07
N ALA A 105 5.24 -5.77 -3.32
CA ALA A 105 6.35 -5.50 -2.41
C ALA A 105 6.56 -3.99 -2.22
N LYS A 106 6.52 -3.21 -3.30
CA LYS A 106 6.59 -1.74 -3.21
C LYS A 106 5.43 -1.16 -2.40
N CYS A 107 4.19 -1.56 -2.68
CA CYS A 107 3.02 -1.00 -1.99
C CYS A 107 3.00 -1.37 -0.51
N ALA A 108 3.38 -2.60 -0.16
CA ALA A 108 3.53 -3.03 1.22
C ALA A 108 4.59 -2.21 1.95
N LEU A 109 5.79 -2.09 1.36
CA LEU A 109 6.87 -1.28 1.92
C LEU A 109 6.41 0.14 2.21
N LEU A 110 5.80 0.82 1.25
CA LEU A 110 5.34 2.19 1.40
C LEU A 110 4.28 2.32 2.51
N ALA A 111 3.31 1.41 2.55
CA ALA A 111 2.29 1.42 3.59
C ALA A 111 2.91 1.20 4.99
N HIS A 112 3.73 0.18 5.16
CA HIS A 112 4.37 -0.11 6.46
C HIS A 112 5.27 1.03 6.94
N LEU A 113 6.03 1.67 6.05
CA LEU A 113 6.78 2.89 6.41
C LEU A 113 5.85 4.00 6.89
N ARG A 114 4.73 4.26 6.20
CA ARG A 114 3.74 5.29 6.57
C ARG A 114 3.16 5.06 7.97
N PHE A 115 3.00 3.81 8.36
CA PHE A 115 2.51 3.43 9.69
C PHE A 115 3.62 3.30 10.75
N GLY A 116 4.88 3.58 10.39
CA GLY A 116 6.03 3.50 11.30
C GLY A 116 6.57 2.07 11.51
N GLU A 117 6.12 1.11 10.73
CA GLU A 117 6.51 -0.30 10.84
C GLU A 117 7.72 -0.62 9.92
N ARG A 118 8.87 0.03 10.17
CA ARG A 118 10.06 -0.04 9.33
C ARG A 118 10.56 -1.47 9.09
N VAL A 119 10.54 -2.32 10.10
CA VAL A 119 11.01 -3.71 9.98
C VAL A 119 10.20 -4.49 8.93
N LEU A 120 8.87 -4.31 8.89
CA LEU A 120 8.03 -4.96 7.89
C LEU A 120 8.24 -4.38 6.49
N ALA A 121 8.52 -3.09 6.40
CA ALA A 121 8.91 -2.47 5.13
C ALA A 121 10.22 -3.06 4.59
N GLU A 122 11.20 -3.27 5.45
CA GLU A 122 12.47 -3.93 5.08
C GLU A 122 12.25 -5.37 4.65
N VAL A 123 11.41 -6.12 5.36
CA VAL A 123 11.03 -7.49 4.96
C VAL A 123 10.36 -7.51 3.59
N ALA A 124 9.47 -6.56 3.30
CA ALA A 124 8.85 -6.43 1.99
C ALA A 124 9.87 -6.10 0.88
N PHE A 125 10.87 -5.25 1.18
CA PHE A 125 11.97 -4.97 0.23
C PHE A 125 12.83 -6.19 -0.04
N LEU A 126 13.14 -6.97 0.98
CA LEU A 126 13.96 -8.17 0.87
C LEU A 126 13.32 -9.27 0.00
N TRP A 127 12.02 -9.16 -0.33
CA TRP A 127 11.37 -10.00 -1.33
C TRP A 127 12.08 -9.94 -2.69
N PHE A 128 12.54 -8.78 -3.11
CA PHE A 128 13.34 -8.62 -4.33
C PHE A 128 14.69 -9.33 -4.25
N HIS A 129 15.24 -9.48 -3.06
CA HIS A 129 16.57 -10.03 -2.81
C HIS A 129 16.55 -11.49 -2.34
N GLY A 130 15.47 -12.21 -2.62
CA GLY A 130 15.38 -13.65 -2.35
C GLY A 130 14.73 -14.02 -1.02
N ARG A 131 14.37 -13.05 -0.15
CA ARG A 131 13.58 -13.34 1.05
C ARG A 131 12.09 -13.47 0.70
N ASN A 132 11.81 -14.47 -0.12
CA ASN A 132 10.49 -14.79 -0.66
C ASN A 132 10.26 -16.30 -0.60
N ARG A 133 9.09 -16.76 -1.03
CA ARG A 133 8.67 -18.17 -0.95
C ARG A 133 9.64 -19.17 -1.59
N LEU A 134 10.32 -18.80 -2.66
CA LEU A 134 11.26 -19.68 -3.37
C LEU A 134 12.73 -19.42 -3.01
N ARG A 135 13.02 -18.49 -2.13
CA ARG A 135 14.40 -18.03 -1.80
C ARG A 135 15.19 -17.64 -3.05
N ALA A 136 14.50 -17.10 -4.06
CA ALA A 136 15.06 -16.75 -5.35
C ALA A 136 15.16 -15.22 -5.49
N PRO A 137 16.36 -14.66 -5.76
CA PRO A 137 16.50 -13.23 -6.01
C PRO A 137 15.81 -12.85 -7.32
N LEU A 138 15.08 -11.71 -7.28
CA LEU A 138 14.41 -11.14 -8.44
C LEU A 138 15.16 -9.91 -8.98
N VAL A 139 16.32 -9.60 -8.46
CA VAL A 139 17.19 -8.51 -8.93
C VAL A 139 18.59 -9.05 -9.17
N ASP A 140 19.16 -8.70 -10.32
CA ASP A 140 20.54 -8.97 -10.67
C ASP A 140 21.21 -7.73 -11.29
N ALA A 141 22.37 -7.88 -11.92
CA ALA A 141 23.11 -6.80 -12.57
C ALA A 141 22.33 -6.09 -13.71
N PHE A 142 21.30 -6.75 -14.26
CA PHE A 142 20.47 -6.21 -15.34
C PHE A 142 19.18 -5.55 -14.85
N GLY A 143 18.92 -5.60 -13.54
CA GLY A 143 17.74 -5.00 -12.91
C GLY A 143 16.71 -6.01 -12.41
N PRO A 144 15.55 -5.52 -11.95
CA PRO A 144 14.50 -6.37 -11.40
C PRO A 144 13.71 -7.12 -12.49
N MET A 145 13.27 -8.31 -12.13
CA MET A 145 12.43 -9.21 -12.94
C MET A 145 10.95 -9.00 -12.60
N ASP A 146 10.06 -9.37 -13.53
CA ASP A 146 8.61 -9.02 -13.48
C ASP A 146 7.77 -9.80 -12.45
N GLY A 147 8.37 -10.65 -11.65
CA GLY A 147 7.66 -11.31 -10.57
C GLY A 147 8.14 -12.72 -10.26
N LEU A 148 7.43 -13.37 -9.34
CA LEU A 148 7.75 -14.73 -8.87
C LEU A 148 6.69 -15.71 -9.33
N THR A 149 7.07 -16.63 -10.23
CA THR A 149 6.24 -17.73 -10.73
C THR A 149 6.46 -19.00 -9.90
N PRO A 150 5.65 -20.06 -10.09
CA PRO A 150 5.91 -21.36 -9.43
C PRO A 150 7.27 -21.99 -9.78
N HIS A 151 7.87 -21.56 -10.89
CA HIS A 151 9.11 -22.12 -11.41
C HIS A 151 10.35 -21.23 -11.18
N GLY A 152 10.16 -20.10 -10.48
CA GLY A 152 11.21 -19.13 -10.20
C GLY A 152 10.88 -17.72 -10.69
N PRO A 153 11.87 -16.82 -10.72
CA PRO A 153 11.70 -15.47 -11.22
C PRO A 153 11.28 -15.42 -12.70
N ASN A 154 10.29 -14.59 -13.02
CA ASN A 154 9.93 -14.29 -14.39
C ASN A 154 11.03 -13.46 -15.04
N GLN A 155 11.66 -13.98 -16.08
CA GLN A 155 12.83 -13.38 -16.72
C GLN A 155 12.55 -12.08 -17.48
N ASN A 156 11.28 -11.72 -17.71
CA ASN A 156 10.94 -10.40 -18.25
C ASN A 156 11.36 -9.28 -17.28
N ARG A 157 11.62 -8.10 -17.84
CA ARG A 157 12.09 -6.91 -17.12
C ARG A 157 11.31 -5.70 -17.59
N GLY A 158 10.09 -5.55 -17.11
CA GLY A 158 9.20 -4.45 -17.47
C GLY A 158 9.47 -3.18 -16.68
N ALA A 159 8.98 -2.06 -17.22
CA ALA A 159 9.09 -0.76 -16.56
C ALA A 159 8.38 -0.73 -15.20
N GLU A 160 7.29 -1.50 -15.02
CA GLU A 160 6.61 -1.60 -13.74
C GLU A 160 7.50 -2.19 -12.65
N ALA A 161 8.19 -3.29 -12.95
CA ALA A 161 9.12 -3.93 -12.02
C ALA A 161 10.27 -2.98 -11.64
N LEU A 162 10.85 -2.30 -12.64
CA LEU A 162 11.90 -1.32 -12.42
C LEU A 162 11.43 -0.17 -11.52
N LEU A 163 10.29 0.43 -11.83
CA LEU A 163 9.72 1.53 -11.02
C LEU A 163 9.34 1.05 -9.61
N ALA A 164 8.79 -0.15 -9.47
CA ALA A 164 8.47 -0.71 -8.17
C ALA A 164 9.71 -0.86 -7.30
N TYR A 165 10.79 -1.41 -7.87
CA TYR A 165 12.05 -1.58 -7.16
C TYR A 165 12.69 -0.23 -6.77
N LEU A 166 12.82 0.69 -7.73
CA LEU A 166 13.49 1.99 -7.49
C LEU A 166 12.73 2.85 -6.47
N LEU A 167 11.39 2.89 -6.54
CA LEU A 167 10.58 3.64 -5.59
C LEU A 167 10.63 3.01 -4.19
N ALA A 168 10.66 1.69 -4.09
CA ALA A 168 10.83 0.99 -2.83
C ALA A 168 12.21 1.27 -2.22
N TRP A 169 13.27 1.14 -3.02
CA TRP A 169 14.64 1.44 -2.60
C TRP A 169 14.80 2.89 -2.15
N GLN A 170 14.31 3.84 -2.94
CA GLN A 170 14.35 5.26 -2.62
C GLN A 170 13.67 5.56 -1.29
N ALA A 171 12.45 5.03 -1.09
CA ALA A 171 11.70 5.25 0.15
C ALA A 171 12.42 4.69 1.37
N LEU A 172 13.06 3.53 1.23
CA LEU A 172 13.77 2.87 2.31
C LEU A 172 15.07 3.59 2.71
N VAL A 173 15.86 4.03 1.70
CA VAL A 173 17.17 4.65 1.89
C VAL A 173 17.06 6.12 2.29
N GLN A 174 16.20 6.88 1.63
CA GLN A 174 16.09 8.32 1.85
C GLN A 174 15.21 8.67 3.04
N GLY A 175 14.41 7.73 3.54
CA GLY A 175 13.42 8.01 4.59
C GLY A 175 12.39 9.06 4.13
N VAL A 176 12.33 9.33 2.83
CA VAL A 176 11.47 10.35 2.24
C VAL A 176 10.06 9.79 2.11
N PHE A 177 9.40 9.68 3.25
CA PHE A 177 7.98 9.96 3.27
C PHE A 177 7.84 11.45 3.54
N PRO A 178 7.09 12.18 2.75
CA PRO A 178 6.62 13.46 3.21
C PRO A 178 5.89 13.16 4.53
N GLN A 179 6.53 13.54 5.63
CA GLN A 179 5.83 13.71 6.89
C GLN A 179 4.65 14.57 6.51
N VAL A 180 3.42 14.07 6.59
CA VAL A 180 2.26 14.93 6.57
C VAL A 180 2.33 15.64 7.91
N ASP A 181 3.08 16.73 7.95
CA ASP A 181 3.06 17.66 9.06
C ASP A 181 1.60 18.05 9.24
N GLU A 182 1.05 17.73 10.39
CA GLU A 182 -0.38 17.90 10.73
C GLU A 182 -0.89 19.34 10.58
N GLY A 183 -0.01 20.29 10.23
CA GLY A 183 -0.31 21.72 10.13
C GLY A 183 -0.14 22.39 8.75
N VAL A 184 0.54 21.78 7.78
CA VAL A 184 1.01 22.53 6.58
C VAL A 184 0.41 22.03 5.25
N ALA A 185 -0.18 20.85 5.18
CA ALA A 185 -0.54 20.23 3.91
C ALA A 185 -1.78 20.85 3.20
N LEU A 186 -2.69 21.49 3.90
CA LEU A 186 -3.90 22.07 3.28
C LEU A 186 -3.70 23.50 2.74
N GLY A 187 -2.75 24.27 3.27
CA GLY A 187 -2.54 25.65 2.84
C GLY A 187 -1.83 25.80 1.49
N ARG A 188 -1.01 24.83 1.10
CA ARG A 188 -0.19 24.95 -0.12
C ARG A 188 -0.83 24.37 -1.40
N VAL A 189 -1.73 23.41 -1.29
CA VAL A 189 -2.40 22.84 -2.47
C VAL A 189 -3.45 23.80 -3.04
N PHE A 190 -4.06 24.63 -2.22
CA PHE A 190 -5.03 25.63 -2.68
C PHE A 190 -4.42 26.97 -3.09
N ALA A 191 -3.14 27.23 -2.77
CA ALA A 191 -2.47 28.48 -3.16
C ALA A 191 -1.93 28.47 -4.61
N LEU A 192 -1.89 27.32 -5.28
CA LEU A 192 -1.40 27.21 -6.68
C LEU A 192 -2.53 27.29 -7.73
N GLY A 193 -3.79 27.40 -7.31
CA GLY A 193 -4.96 27.49 -8.19
C GLY A 193 -5.51 28.91 -8.44
N GLY A 194 -4.82 29.94 -8.02
CA GLY A 194 -5.31 31.31 -8.17
C GLY A 194 -4.27 32.26 -8.73
N ARG A 195 -4.20 32.36 -10.05
CA ARG A 195 -3.90 33.64 -10.73
C ARG A 195 -4.53 33.68 -12.14
N PRO A 196 -4.96 34.87 -12.54
CA PRO A 196 -5.77 35.12 -13.71
C PRO A 196 -5.04 34.90 -15.00
#